data_0c01e1db6f5a0615e7841279e5560dcf
#
_entry.id   0c01e1db6f5a0615e7841279e5560dcf
#
_cell.length_a   1.000
_cell.length_b   1.000
_cell.length_c   1.000
_cell.angle_alpha   90.00
_cell.angle_beta   90.00
_cell.angle_gamma   90.00
#
_symmetry.space_group_name_H-M   'P 1'
#
loop_
_entity.id
_entity.type
_entity.pdbx_description
1 polymer ?
#
loop_
_entity_poly.entity_id
_entity_poly.type
_entity_poly.pdbx_seq_one_letter_code
_entity_poly.pdbx_strand_id
1 'polypeptide(L)'
;MTSDRGLCGGFNTNIIKKAKLYFQKILDEGKTLKIITVGTKGYDQLKRVYGDNIIERISFKESKNVNYFDADKVGKIVIEKFENKEFDVCVIFYNQFKNVITQIPQEQQIIPLKTMNEETNSSDDNYEFEPEEDEILSNLLPKNI
;
A
#
# COMPACT_ATOMS: atom_id res chain seq x y z
N MET A 1 1.83 -3.26 3.88
CA MET A 1 2.92 -2.64 4.67
C MET A 1 2.86 -3.13 6.10
N THR A 2 3.93 -3.68 6.59
CA THR A 2 4.03 -4.25 7.94
C THR A 2 5.31 -3.76 8.60
N SER A 3 5.52 -4.13 9.85
CA SER A 3 6.77 -3.81 10.54
C SER A 3 7.88 -4.79 10.16
N ASP A 4 9.11 -4.40 10.44
CA ASP A 4 10.27 -5.29 10.35
C ASP A 4 10.50 -6.03 11.66
N ARG A 5 9.94 -5.55 12.73
CA ARG A 5 10.12 -6.11 14.08
C ARG A 5 8.88 -6.88 14.51
N GLY A 6 9.08 -7.84 15.40
CA GLY A 6 7.99 -8.56 16.02
C GLY A 6 7.45 -7.86 17.25
N LEU A 7 6.62 -8.55 18.00
CA LEU A 7 6.04 -8.07 19.25
C LEU A 7 5.21 -6.80 19.11
N CYS A 8 4.50 -6.69 17.99
CA CYS A 8 3.64 -5.55 17.72
C CYS A 8 2.15 -5.88 17.89
N GLY A 9 1.83 -6.89 18.69
CA GLY A 9 0.45 -7.32 18.92
C GLY A 9 -0.25 -7.68 17.61
N GLY A 10 -1.46 -7.18 17.44
CA GLY A 10 -2.24 -7.43 16.23
C GLY A 10 -1.86 -6.59 15.02
N PHE A 11 -0.87 -5.71 15.16
CA PHE A 11 -0.51 -4.77 14.10
C PHE A 11 -0.26 -5.45 12.75
N ASN A 12 0.62 -6.43 12.72
CA ASN A 12 0.94 -7.13 11.49
C ASN A 12 -0.13 -8.12 11.08
N THR A 13 -0.66 -8.87 12.03
CA THR A 13 -1.64 -9.93 11.78
C THR A 13 -2.92 -9.38 11.17
N ASN A 14 -3.44 -8.29 11.72
CA ASN A 14 -4.70 -7.72 11.27
C ASN A 14 -4.60 -7.18 9.84
N ILE A 15 -3.51 -6.49 9.52
CA ILE A 15 -3.35 -5.95 8.18
C ILE A 15 -3.13 -7.06 7.15
N ILE A 16 -2.39 -8.10 7.50
CA ILE A 16 -2.16 -9.24 6.62
C ILE A 16 -3.46 -10.00 6.37
N LYS A 17 -4.27 -10.17 7.40
CA LYS A 17 -5.57 -10.80 7.28
C LYS A 17 -6.47 -10.05 6.29
N LYS A 18 -6.51 -8.74 6.40
CA LYS A 18 -7.27 -7.89 5.47
C LYS A 18 -6.73 -8.01 4.04
N ALA A 19 -5.42 -7.99 3.89
CA ALA A 19 -4.80 -8.13 2.58
C ALA A 19 -5.10 -9.48 1.94
N LYS A 20 -5.04 -10.55 2.71
CA LYS A 20 -5.32 -11.91 2.19
C LYS A 20 -6.74 -12.02 1.64
N LEU A 21 -7.70 -11.40 2.28
CA LEU A 21 -9.08 -11.38 1.77
C LEU A 21 -9.14 -10.73 0.39
N TYR A 22 -8.44 -9.64 0.22
CA TYR A 22 -8.36 -8.96 -1.06
C TYR A 22 -7.62 -9.79 -2.12
N PHE A 23 -6.52 -10.42 -1.74
CA PHE A 23 -5.74 -11.27 -2.65
C PHE A 23 -6.59 -12.41 -3.17
N GLN A 24 -7.34 -13.05 -2.29
CA GLN A 24 -8.21 -14.14 -2.67
C GLN A 24 -9.28 -13.69 -3.64
N LYS A 25 -9.87 -12.52 -3.40
CA LYS A 25 -10.86 -11.94 -4.29
C LYS A 25 -10.28 -11.70 -5.69
N ILE A 26 -9.08 -11.14 -5.77
CA ILE A 26 -8.42 -10.87 -7.05
C ILE A 26 -8.15 -12.17 -7.81
N LEU A 27 -7.66 -13.17 -7.12
CA LEU A 27 -7.39 -14.47 -7.74
C LEU A 27 -8.67 -15.17 -8.18
N ASP A 28 -9.72 -15.10 -7.38
CA ASP A 28 -11.01 -15.70 -7.72
C ASP A 28 -11.65 -15.03 -8.94
N GLU A 29 -11.35 -13.76 -9.17
CA GLU A 29 -11.79 -13.04 -10.36
C GLU A 29 -10.96 -13.34 -11.60
N GLY A 30 -9.96 -14.20 -11.48
CA GLY A 30 -9.08 -14.56 -12.59
C GLY A 30 -8.06 -13.51 -12.96
N LYS A 31 -7.85 -12.55 -12.07
CA LYS A 31 -6.89 -11.47 -12.30
C LYS A 31 -5.49 -11.85 -11.83
N THR A 32 -4.50 -11.18 -12.39
CA THR A 32 -3.10 -11.37 -11.97
C THR A 32 -2.85 -10.60 -10.70
N LEU A 33 -2.29 -11.28 -9.71
CA LEU A 33 -1.91 -10.67 -8.43
C LEU A 33 -0.39 -10.52 -8.35
N LYS A 34 0.05 -9.32 -8.06
CA LYS A 34 1.47 -9.03 -7.78
C LYS A 34 1.55 -8.33 -6.43
N ILE A 35 2.46 -8.78 -5.59
CA ILE A 35 2.59 -8.30 -4.22
C ILE A 35 3.96 -7.68 -4.02
N ILE A 36 3.98 -6.50 -3.43
CA ILE A 36 5.19 -5.88 -2.91
C ILE A 36 5.06 -5.86 -1.40
N THR A 37 5.99 -6.50 -0.71
CA THR A 37 5.99 -6.47 0.74
C THR A 37 6.91 -5.37 1.23
N VAL A 38 6.39 -4.53 2.11
CA VAL A 38 7.17 -3.53 2.83
C VAL A 38 7.12 -3.92 4.30
N GLY A 39 8.25 -4.30 4.84
CA GLY A 39 8.36 -4.86 6.17
C GLY A 39 8.54 -6.38 6.14
N THR A 40 9.49 -6.85 6.91
CA THR A 40 9.87 -8.27 6.93
C THR A 40 8.72 -9.18 7.37
N LYS A 41 7.92 -8.71 8.32
CA LYS A 41 6.85 -9.55 8.88
C LYS A 41 5.77 -9.88 7.86
N GLY A 42 5.46 -8.96 6.97
CA GLY A 42 4.53 -9.24 5.88
C GLY A 42 5.04 -10.32 4.95
N TYR A 43 6.31 -10.20 4.56
CA TYR A 43 6.93 -11.21 3.73
C TYR A 43 6.91 -12.59 4.38
N ASP A 44 7.34 -12.68 5.65
CA ASP A 44 7.41 -13.94 6.36
C ASP A 44 6.07 -14.66 6.43
N GLN A 45 4.99 -13.91 6.58
CA GLN A 45 3.65 -14.51 6.67
C GLN A 45 3.00 -14.79 5.31
N LEU A 46 3.42 -14.09 4.27
CA LEU A 46 2.82 -14.26 2.94
C LEU A 46 3.59 -15.21 2.04
N LYS A 47 4.86 -15.39 2.26
CA LYS A 47 5.73 -16.16 1.36
C LYS A 47 5.30 -17.62 1.15
N ARG A 48 4.68 -18.21 2.15
CA ARG A 48 4.29 -19.61 2.07
C ARG A 48 3.16 -19.83 1.07
N VAL A 49 2.17 -18.96 1.06
CA VAL A 49 0.99 -19.11 0.21
C VAL A 49 1.11 -18.27 -1.07
N TYR A 50 1.67 -17.09 -0.96
CA TYR A 50 1.72 -16.14 -2.05
C TYR A 50 3.14 -15.85 -2.54
N GLY A 51 4.09 -16.72 -2.24
CA GLY A 51 5.49 -16.51 -2.62
C GLY A 51 5.69 -16.23 -4.10
N ASP A 52 4.96 -16.94 -4.96
CA ASP A 52 5.06 -16.76 -6.41
C ASP A 52 4.47 -15.42 -6.87
N ASN A 53 3.66 -14.80 -6.06
CA ASN A 53 3.05 -13.52 -6.38
C ASN A 53 3.87 -12.34 -5.86
N ILE A 54 4.84 -12.59 -4.97
CA ILE A 54 5.67 -11.54 -4.39
C ILE A 54 6.77 -11.17 -5.39
N ILE A 55 6.69 -9.97 -5.93
CA ILE A 55 7.64 -9.50 -6.94
C ILE A 55 8.74 -8.62 -6.36
N GLU A 56 8.53 -8.08 -5.17
CA GLU A 56 9.50 -7.21 -4.52
C GLU A 56 9.38 -7.34 -3.01
N ARG A 57 10.51 -7.31 -2.34
CA ARG A 57 10.59 -7.34 -0.89
C ARG A 57 11.41 -6.16 -0.42
N ILE A 58 10.81 -5.30 0.37
CA ILE A 58 11.46 -4.09 0.87
C ILE A 58 11.51 -4.17 2.40
N SER A 59 12.67 -3.89 2.97
CA SER A 59 12.86 -3.88 4.42
C SER A 59 13.66 -2.64 4.81
N PHE A 60 13.28 -2.03 5.90
CA PHE A 60 14.00 -0.90 6.49
C PHE A 60 14.62 -1.27 7.85
N LYS A 61 14.90 -2.56 8.02
CA LYS A 61 15.42 -3.08 9.27
C LYS A 61 16.71 -2.41 9.70
N GLU A 62 17.52 -2.00 8.75
CA GLU A 62 18.79 -1.34 9.02
C GLU A 62 18.63 0.16 9.28
N SER A 63 17.49 0.72 8.96
CA SER A 63 17.22 2.14 9.23
C SER A 63 16.84 2.32 10.68
N LYS A 64 17.48 3.26 11.35
CA LYS A 64 17.14 3.56 12.74
C LYS A 64 15.71 4.08 12.87
N ASN A 65 15.32 4.95 11.95
CA ASN A 65 13.96 5.49 11.88
C ASN A 65 13.55 5.54 10.42
N VAL A 66 12.39 4.98 10.12
CA VAL A 66 11.81 5.09 8.78
C VAL A 66 11.41 6.55 8.56
N ASN A 67 11.87 7.12 7.47
CA ASN A 67 11.65 8.52 7.18
C ASN A 67 11.11 8.73 5.76
N TYR A 68 10.99 9.99 5.36
CA TYR A 68 10.46 10.35 4.05
C TYR A 68 11.26 9.71 2.90
N PHE A 69 12.58 9.64 3.03
CA PHE A 69 13.40 9.06 1.97
C PHE A 69 13.12 7.56 1.78
N ASP A 70 12.85 6.87 2.86
CA ASP A 70 12.47 5.45 2.78
C ASP A 70 11.12 5.28 2.09
N ALA A 71 10.17 6.13 2.41
CA ALA A 71 8.86 6.12 1.77
C ALA A 71 8.96 6.49 0.29
N ASP A 72 9.76 7.48 -0.04
CA ASP A 72 9.99 7.90 -1.42
C ASP A 72 10.59 6.77 -2.25
N LYS A 73 11.49 6.01 -1.66
CA LYS A 73 12.10 4.86 -2.31
C LYS A 73 11.05 3.80 -2.71
N VAL A 74 10.12 3.52 -1.81
CA VAL A 74 9.03 2.60 -2.09
C VAL A 74 8.14 3.16 -3.21
N GLY A 75 7.80 4.44 -3.11
CA GLY A 75 7.00 5.12 -4.13
C GLY A 75 7.62 5.04 -5.51
N LYS A 76 8.92 5.27 -5.60
CA LYS A 76 9.64 5.19 -6.87
C LYS A 76 9.60 3.79 -7.47
N ILE A 77 9.74 2.77 -6.66
CA ILE A 77 9.64 1.39 -7.13
C ILE A 77 8.25 1.12 -7.71
N VAL A 78 7.21 1.56 -7.04
CA VAL A 78 5.83 1.37 -7.49
C VAL A 78 5.61 2.12 -8.82
N ILE A 79 6.05 3.36 -8.91
CA ILE A 79 5.88 4.18 -10.10
C ILE A 79 6.64 3.56 -11.29
N GLU A 80 7.86 3.12 -11.08
CA GLU A 80 8.66 2.48 -12.11
C GLU A 80 7.95 1.25 -12.67
N LYS A 81 7.43 0.40 -11.81
CA LYS A 81 6.71 -0.79 -12.23
C LYS A 81 5.43 -0.45 -12.98
N PHE A 82 4.76 0.60 -12.60
CA PHE A 82 3.58 1.09 -13.31
C PHE A 82 3.94 1.60 -14.71
N GLU A 83 5.01 2.37 -14.81
CA GLU A 83 5.48 2.89 -16.09
C GLU A 83 5.91 1.77 -17.02
N ASN A 84 6.45 0.69 -16.49
CA ASN A 84 6.81 -0.50 -17.24
C ASN A 84 5.62 -1.40 -17.55
N LYS A 85 4.41 -0.96 -17.22
CA LYS A 85 3.16 -1.68 -17.49
C LYS A 85 3.09 -3.05 -16.82
N GLU A 86 3.72 -3.17 -15.66
CA GLU A 86 3.69 -4.42 -14.91
C GLU A 86 2.37 -4.64 -14.18
N PHE A 87 1.58 -3.58 -13.97
CA PHE A 87 0.26 -3.68 -13.35
C PHE A 87 -0.61 -2.48 -13.77
N ASP A 88 -1.91 -2.61 -13.52
CA ASP A 88 -2.89 -1.56 -13.85
C ASP A 88 -3.44 -0.87 -12.60
N VAL A 89 -3.58 -1.61 -11.52
CA VAL A 89 -4.17 -1.11 -10.27
C VAL A 89 -3.23 -1.41 -9.13
N CYS A 90 -2.99 -0.43 -8.30
CA CYS A 90 -2.20 -0.60 -7.08
C CYS A 90 -3.05 -0.22 -5.86
N VAL A 91 -3.10 -1.15 -4.91
CA VAL A 91 -3.80 -0.95 -3.64
C VAL A 91 -2.79 -1.14 -2.52
N ILE A 92 -2.76 -0.24 -1.58
CA ILE A 92 -1.89 -0.37 -0.41
C ILE A 92 -2.71 -0.78 0.80
N PHE A 93 -2.09 -1.60 1.63
CA PHE A 93 -2.63 -2.00 2.91
C PHE A 93 -1.71 -1.49 4.00
N TYR A 94 -2.23 -0.68 4.89
CA TYR A 94 -1.46 -0.04 5.96
C TYR A 94 -2.32 0.12 7.19
N ASN A 95 -1.68 0.33 8.34
CA ASN A 95 -2.40 0.62 9.56
C ASN A 95 -2.45 2.12 9.77
N GLN A 96 -3.65 2.65 9.90
CA GLN A 96 -3.85 4.04 10.24
C GLN A 96 -3.69 4.19 11.75
N PHE A 97 -2.79 5.08 12.15
CA PHE A 97 -2.61 5.38 13.55
C PHE A 97 -3.80 6.19 14.05
N LYS A 98 -4.43 5.72 15.10
CA LYS A 98 -5.52 6.44 15.74
C LYS A 98 -5.11 6.92 17.11
N ASN A 99 -4.51 6.04 17.90
CA ASN A 99 -3.89 6.38 19.18
C ASN A 99 -2.89 5.29 19.54
N VAL A 100 -2.23 5.40 20.66
CA VAL A 100 -1.17 4.48 21.06
C VAL A 100 -1.66 3.03 21.15
N ILE A 101 -2.94 2.83 21.43
CA ILE A 101 -3.51 1.51 21.63
C ILE A 101 -4.24 1.02 20.39
N THR A 102 -4.79 1.91 19.59
CA THR A 102 -5.67 1.56 18.49
C THR A 102 -5.07 1.92 17.14
N GLN A 103 -4.95 0.92 16.28
CA GLN A 103 -4.53 1.10 14.90
C GLN A 103 -5.54 0.37 14.02
N ILE A 104 -5.95 1.02 12.94
CA ILE A 104 -7.00 0.52 12.08
C ILE A 104 -6.40 0.10 10.74
N PRO A 105 -6.49 -1.19 10.36
CA PRO A 105 -6.05 -1.61 9.04
C PRO A 105 -6.84 -0.92 7.95
N GLN A 106 -6.15 -0.34 6.99
CA GLN A 106 -6.75 0.38 5.89
C GLN A 106 -6.36 -0.24 4.56
N GLU A 107 -7.26 -0.10 3.61
CA GLU A 107 -7.07 -0.47 2.22
C GLU A 107 -7.31 0.77 1.39
N GLN A 108 -6.34 1.15 0.57
CA GLN A 108 -6.47 2.34 -0.25
C GLN A 108 -5.93 2.10 -1.65
N GLN A 109 -6.74 2.36 -2.66
CA GLN A 109 -6.29 2.33 -4.03
C GLN A 109 -5.51 3.61 -4.33
N ILE A 110 -4.28 3.47 -4.80
CA ILE A 110 -3.44 4.61 -5.10
C ILE A 110 -3.16 4.77 -6.59
N ILE A 111 -3.33 3.72 -7.38
CA ILE A 111 -3.18 3.78 -8.84
C ILE A 111 -4.31 2.98 -9.47
N PRO A 112 -5.09 3.54 -10.38
CA PRO A 112 -5.25 4.97 -10.57
C PRO A 112 -5.90 5.62 -9.35
N LEU A 113 -5.70 6.91 -9.19
CA LEU A 113 -6.37 7.61 -8.12
C LEU A 113 -7.87 7.57 -8.36
N LYS A 114 -8.61 7.16 -7.35
CA LYS A 114 -10.05 7.26 -7.40
C LYS A 114 -10.41 8.71 -7.32
N THR A 115 -10.99 9.22 -8.40
CA THR A 115 -11.44 10.60 -8.39
C THR A 115 -12.66 10.71 -7.51
N MET A 116 -12.69 11.74 -6.72
CA MET A 116 -13.82 12.00 -5.84
C MET A 116 -15.13 12.21 -6.60
N ASN A 117 -15.05 12.36 -7.88
CA ASN A 117 -16.21 12.58 -8.73
C ASN A 117 -17.21 11.43 -8.74
N GLU A 118 -16.78 10.25 -8.41
CA GLU A 118 -17.69 9.12 -8.35
C GLU A 118 -18.47 9.09 -7.04
N GLU A 119 -17.98 9.77 -6.04
CA GLU A 119 -18.59 9.72 -4.73
C GLU A 119 -19.49 10.93 -4.44
N THR A 120 -19.21 12.03 -5.10
CA THR A 120 -19.94 13.25 -4.80
C THR A 120 -20.25 14.01 -6.06
N ASN A 121 -21.40 13.79 -6.56
CA ASN A 121 -21.86 14.52 -7.71
C ASN A 121 -22.09 15.97 -7.45
N SER A 122 -21.95 16.40 -6.26
CA SER A 122 -22.41 17.71 -5.92
C SER A 122 -21.41 18.58 -5.25
N SER A 123 -20.30 18.10 -4.91
CA SER A 123 -19.43 19.00 -4.25
C SER A 123 -18.45 19.54 -5.22
N ASP A 124 -18.53 20.72 -5.36
CA ASP A 124 -17.79 21.40 -6.30
C ASP A 124 -16.53 21.89 -5.82
N ASP A 125 -16.15 21.55 -4.73
CA ASP A 125 -15.12 22.27 -4.11
C ASP A 125 -13.81 21.63 -4.19
N ASN A 126 -13.71 20.55 -4.77
CA ASN A 126 -12.52 19.82 -4.66
C ASN A 126 -11.54 20.04 -5.68
N TYR A 127 -11.76 20.96 -6.32
CA TYR A 127 -11.20 21.02 -7.57
C TYR A 127 -9.92 21.66 -7.67
N GLU A 128 -9.46 22.19 -6.64
CA GLU A 128 -8.18 22.77 -6.57
C GLU A 128 -7.06 21.77 -6.73
N PHE A 129 -7.41 20.50 -6.66
CA PHE A 129 -6.39 19.51 -6.72
C PHE A 129 -6.18 18.93 -8.08
N GLU A 130 -7.06 19.21 -8.96
CA GLU A 130 -7.07 18.50 -10.14
C GLU A 130 -6.02 18.66 -11.12
N PRO A 131 -5.50 19.82 -11.37
CA PRO A 131 -4.50 19.98 -12.40
C PRO A 131 -3.19 19.31 -12.07
N GLU A 132 -3.02 18.91 -10.84
CA GLU A 132 -1.75 18.39 -10.37
C GLU A 132 -1.85 16.94 -9.94
N GLU A 133 -2.39 16.12 -10.81
CA GLU A 133 -2.58 14.72 -10.51
C GLU A 133 -1.27 14.01 -10.19
N ASP A 134 -0.23 14.30 -10.95
CA ASP A 134 1.08 13.72 -10.71
C ASP A 134 1.68 14.21 -9.40
N GLU A 135 1.45 15.46 -9.08
CA GLU A 135 1.91 16.03 -7.83
C GLU A 135 1.17 15.42 -6.64
N ILE A 136 -0.12 15.24 -6.77
CA ILE A 136 -0.93 14.56 -5.76
C ILE A 136 -0.42 13.14 -5.54
N LEU A 137 -0.17 12.42 -6.60
CA LEU A 137 0.34 11.08 -6.51
C LEU A 137 1.71 11.05 -5.84
N SER A 138 2.60 11.95 -6.22
CA SER A 138 3.92 12.05 -5.61
C SER A 138 3.88 12.40 -4.13
N ASN A 139 2.90 13.19 -3.73
CA ASN A 139 2.72 13.55 -2.34
C ASN A 139 2.04 12.44 -1.53
N LEU A 140 1.09 11.75 -2.13
CA LEU A 140 0.36 10.70 -1.42
C LEU A 140 1.21 9.46 -1.18
N LEU A 141 2.00 9.06 -2.15
CA LEU A 141 2.80 7.85 -2.01
C LEU A 141 3.75 7.93 -0.81
N PRO A 142 4.58 8.95 -0.67
CA PRO A 142 5.47 9.03 0.50
C PRO A 142 4.74 9.24 1.81
N LYS A 143 3.64 9.97 1.80
CA LYS A 143 2.93 10.30 3.04
C LYS A 143 2.10 9.15 3.58
N ASN A 144 1.68 8.25 2.72
CA ASN A 144 0.86 7.12 3.13
C ASN A 144 1.67 5.85 3.36
N ILE A 145 2.92 5.91 3.06
CA ILE A 145 3.87 4.84 3.30
C ILE A 145 4.68 5.11 4.56
#